data_a25c40b313c2e21fd1238295b8a2b86b
#
_entry.id   a25c40b313c2e21fd1238295b8a2b86b
#
_cell.length_a   1.000
_cell.length_b   1.000
_cell.length_c   1.000
_cell.angle_alpha   90.00
_cell.angle_beta   90.00
_cell.angle_gamma   90.00
#
_symmetry.space_group_name_H-M   'P 1'
#
loop_
_entity.id
_entity.type
_entity.pdbx_description
1 polymer ?
#
loop_
_entity_poly.entity_id
_entity_poly.type
_entity_poly.pdbx_seq_one_letter_code
_entity_poly.pdbx_strand_id
1 'polypeptide(L)'
;MEKLGLLHRSQATRGRGSARSVVDHDAFVDGYAAAAAMLRLSQRVIRIHRLWRDPFEAFESEIGPALNHHSQSWAVTGAAASILLAPYLSDVTVVELYVDDDLFANPDHLADVLGGRVVDRGQLIEVRSLPTSMSAKGPVVSGIHLALPARVYADLKAVGGRSAEAAHHLRETVDVGHHS
;
A
#
# COMPACT_ATOMS: atom_id res chain seq x y z
N MET A 1 -11.89 -14.95 7.59
CA MET A 1 -11.66 -15.63 6.31
C MET A 1 -12.13 -17.09 6.34
N GLU A 2 -11.70 -17.96 7.27
CA GLU A 2 -12.25 -19.34 7.41
C GLU A 2 -13.78 -19.34 7.67
N LYS A 3 -14.28 -18.42 8.50
CA LYS A 3 -15.72 -18.26 8.79
C LYS A 3 -16.55 -17.80 7.58
N LEU A 4 -15.93 -17.28 6.55
CA LEU A 4 -16.57 -16.83 5.30
C LEU A 4 -16.47 -17.89 4.19
N GLY A 5 -15.94 -19.08 4.47
CA GLY A 5 -15.78 -20.15 3.49
C GLY A 5 -14.70 -19.90 2.42
N LEU A 6 -13.91 -18.84 2.55
CA LEU A 6 -12.89 -18.46 1.57
C LEU A 6 -11.58 -19.24 1.70
N LEU A 7 -11.38 -19.94 2.82
CA LEU A 7 -10.23 -20.78 3.08
C LEU A 7 -10.68 -22.18 3.43
N HIS A 8 -10.16 -23.18 2.73
CA HIS A 8 -10.35 -24.59 3.05
C HIS A 8 -9.14 -25.10 3.84
N ARG A 9 -9.40 -25.74 4.97
CA ARG A 9 -8.36 -26.41 5.76
C ARG A 9 -8.25 -27.85 5.24
N SER A 10 -7.07 -28.24 4.72
CA SER A 10 -6.86 -29.63 4.38
C SER A 10 -6.96 -30.47 5.65
N GLN A 11 -7.70 -31.59 5.61
CA GLN A 11 -7.90 -32.51 6.74
C GLN A 11 -6.66 -33.33 7.09
N ALA A 12 -5.46 -32.88 6.81
CA ALA A 12 -4.25 -33.54 7.25
C ALA A 12 -4.06 -33.30 8.75
N THR A 13 -4.12 -34.40 9.49
CA THR A 13 -3.86 -34.65 10.91
C THR A 13 -2.98 -33.59 11.59
N ARG A 14 -3.30 -33.25 12.84
CA ARG A 14 -2.49 -32.42 13.76
C ARG A 14 -0.99 -32.66 13.58
N GLY A 15 -0.28 -31.69 12.94
CA GLY A 15 1.16 -31.74 12.72
C GLY A 15 1.64 -30.56 11.89
N ARG A 16 2.95 -30.29 11.89
CA ARG A 16 3.61 -29.32 11.00
C ARG A 16 3.23 -29.63 9.54
N GLY A 17 2.28 -28.90 8.95
CA GLY A 17 1.90 -29.11 7.55
C GLY A 17 0.41 -28.92 7.22
N SER A 18 -0.42 -28.35 8.11
CA SER A 18 -1.78 -28.00 7.70
C SER A 18 -1.72 -26.79 6.77
N ALA A 19 -1.73 -27.03 5.46
CA ALA A 19 -1.85 -26.00 4.45
C ALA A 19 -3.31 -25.51 4.38
N ARG A 20 -3.51 -24.19 4.28
CA ARG A 20 -4.79 -23.60 3.93
C ARG A 20 -4.76 -23.28 2.46
N SER A 21 -5.72 -23.78 1.70
CA SER A 21 -5.89 -23.42 0.29
C SER A 21 -7.00 -22.38 0.14
N VAL A 22 -6.78 -21.42 -0.74
CA VAL A 22 -7.82 -20.48 -1.15
C VAL A 22 -8.75 -21.20 -2.10
N VAL A 23 -10.05 -21.23 -1.81
CA VAL A 23 -11.06 -21.93 -2.61
C VAL A 23 -11.50 -21.08 -3.79
N ASP A 24 -11.67 -19.79 -3.55
CA ASP A 24 -12.03 -18.77 -4.53
C ASP A 24 -11.10 -17.58 -4.35
N HIS A 25 -10.18 -17.44 -5.27
CA HIS A 25 -9.14 -16.44 -5.22
C HIS A 25 -9.71 -15.03 -5.34
N ASP A 26 -10.69 -14.85 -6.22
CA ASP A 26 -11.33 -13.57 -6.46
C ASP A 26 -12.10 -13.09 -5.24
N ALA A 27 -12.92 -13.97 -4.67
CA ALA A 27 -13.63 -13.67 -3.42
C ALA A 27 -12.69 -13.44 -2.24
N PHE A 28 -11.52 -14.10 -2.22
CA PHE A 28 -10.50 -13.88 -1.19
C PHE A 28 -9.89 -12.47 -1.30
N VAL A 29 -9.51 -12.03 -2.50
CA VAL A 29 -8.94 -10.71 -2.76
C VAL A 29 -9.95 -9.61 -2.44
N ASP A 30 -11.21 -9.78 -2.83
CA ASP A 30 -12.28 -8.82 -2.51
C ASP A 30 -12.58 -8.77 -1.02
N GLY A 31 -12.59 -9.91 -0.34
CA GLY A 31 -12.74 -9.99 1.12
C GLY A 31 -11.56 -9.34 1.86
N TYR A 32 -10.34 -9.49 1.34
CA TYR A 32 -9.17 -8.80 1.86
C TYR A 32 -9.30 -7.28 1.67
N ALA A 33 -9.71 -6.83 0.47
CA ALA A 33 -9.88 -5.41 0.18
C ALA A 33 -10.94 -4.76 1.07
N ALA A 34 -12.08 -5.44 1.30
CA ALA A 34 -13.12 -4.96 2.21
C ALA A 34 -12.62 -4.83 3.66
N ALA A 35 -11.89 -5.83 4.16
CA ALA A 35 -11.30 -5.78 5.50
C ALA A 35 -10.24 -4.68 5.62
N ALA A 36 -9.40 -4.51 4.61
CA ALA A 36 -8.37 -3.46 4.57
C ALA A 36 -8.98 -2.05 4.53
N ALA A 37 -10.09 -1.86 3.80
CA ALA A 37 -10.80 -0.58 3.76
C ALA A 37 -11.35 -0.19 5.14
N MET A 38 -11.91 -1.15 5.89
CA MET A 38 -12.40 -0.91 7.25
C MET A 38 -11.27 -0.50 8.21
N LEU A 39 -10.11 -1.19 8.13
CA LEU A 39 -8.94 -0.84 8.92
C LEU A 39 -8.42 0.55 8.57
N ARG A 40 -8.38 0.89 7.27
CA ARG A 40 -7.92 2.20 6.78
C ARG A 40 -8.71 3.36 7.37
N LEU A 41 -10.03 3.22 7.55
CA LEU A 41 -10.89 4.26 8.15
C LEU A 41 -10.53 4.58 9.60
N SER A 42 -9.97 3.63 10.34
CA SER A 42 -9.56 3.80 11.74
C SER A 42 -8.09 4.22 11.91
N GLN A 43 -7.30 4.17 10.85
CA GLN A 43 -5.88 4.52 10.92
C GLN A 43 -5.67 6.04 11.02
N ARG A 44 -4.74 6.43 11.90
CA ARG A 44 -4.21 7.78 11.91
C ARG A 44 -3.48 8.06 10.59
N VAL A 45 -3.63 9.28 10.09
CA VAL A 45 -2.96 9.77 8.88
C VAL A 45 -2.14 11.00 9.24
N ILE A 46 -0.88 11.02 8.84
CA ILE A 46 -0.03 12.21 8.87
C ILE A 46 -0.05 12.80 7.45
N ARG A 47 -0.37 14.09 7.37
CA ARG A 47 -0.46 14.81 6.10
C ARG A 47 0.74 15.73 5.96
N ILE A 48 1.45 15.60 4.85
CA ILE A 48 2.67 16.36 4.60
C ILE A 48 2.52 17.14 3.30
N HIS A 49 2.85 18.42 3.37
CA HIS A 49 2.97 19.28 2.22
C HIS A 49 4.44 19.39 1.83
N ARG A 50 4.72 19.08 0.55
CA ARG A 50 6.03 19.24 -0.07
C ARG A 50 5.80 19.75 -1.51
N LEU A 51 6.65 20.65 -1.98
CA LEU A 51 6.63 21.07 -3.38
C LEU A 51 7.52 20.13 -4.20
N TRP A 52 7.03 19.70 -5.36
CA TRP A 52 7.76 18.95 -6.38
C TRP A 52 7.25 19.30 -7.77
N ARG A 53 8.02 19.03 -8.80
CA ARG A 53 7.60 19.08 -10.19
C ARG A 53 6.93 17.78 -10.60
N ASP A 54 7.59 16.65 -10.24
CA ASP A 54 7.16 15.29 -10.49
C ASP A 54 7.33 14.48 -9.21
N PRO A 55 6.27 13.82 -8.72
CA PRO A 55 6.36 13.01 -7.52
C PRO A 55 7.28 11.79 -7.69
N PHE A 56 7.30 11.16 -8.87
CA PHE A 56 8.10 9.96 -9.10
C PHE A 56 9.59 10.30 -9.14
N GLU A 57 9.98 11.39 -9.82
CA GLU A 57 11.35 11.89 -9.81
C GLU A 57 11.81 12.24 -8.38
N ALA A 58 10.95 12.88 -7.58
CA ALA A 58 11.26 13.21 -6.20
C ALA A 58 11.41 11.96 -5.32
N PHE A 59 10.60 10.93 -5.54
CA PHE A 59 10.75 9.66 -4.82
C PHE A 59 11.99 8.89 -5.24
N GLU A 60 12.34 8.86 -6.53
CA GLU A 60 13.50 8.17 -7.03
C GLU A 60 14.81 8.81 -6.54
N SER A 61 14.91 10.15 -6.62
CA SER A 61 16.17 10.87 -6.41
C SER A 61 16.40 11.34 -4.97
N GLU A 62 15.35 11.61 -4.20
CA GLU A 62 15.47 12.25 -2.89
C GLU A 62 14.76 11.47 -1.78
N ILE A 63 13.43 11.23 -1.91
CA ILE A 63 12.61 10.69 -0.82
C ILE A 63 12.95 9.23 -0.55
N GLY A 64 13.05 8.41 -1.60
CA GLY A 64 13.39 6.99 -1.46
C GLY A 64 14.75 6.77 -0.79
N PRO A 65 15.83 7.43 -1.22
CA PRO A 65 17.11 7.39 -0.52
C PRO A 65 17.03 7.83 0.94
N ALA A 66 16.31 8.91 1.26
CA ALA A 66 16.12 9.36 2.63
C ALA A 66 15.33 8.34 3.47
N LEU A 67 14.26 7.79 2.93
CA LEU A 67 13.49 6.74 3.60
C LEU A 67 14.33 5.47 3.84
N ASN A 68 15.15 5.06 2.88
CA ASN A 68 16.05 3.91 3.06
C ASN A 68 17.07 4.12 4.19
N HIS A 69 17.40 5.37 4.51
CA HIS A 69 18.31 5.70 5.61
C HIS A 69 17.60 5.79 6.96
N HIS A 70 16.37 6.25 7.00
CA HIS A 70 15.64 6.59 8.23
C HIS A 70 14.51 5.63 8.60
N SER A 71 14.09 4.75 7.69
CA SER A 71 13.00 3.79 7.90
C SER A 71 13.47 2.37 7.60
N GLN A 72 13.07 1.43 8.45
CA GLN A 72 13.35 0.01 8.20
C GLN A 72 12.46 -0.57 7.10
N SER A 73 11.30 0.03 6.89
CA SER A 73 10.32 -0.45 5.92
C SER A 73 9.39 0.67 5.48
N TRP A 74 9.30 0.86 4.17
CA TRP A 74 8.38 1.82 3.57
C TRP A 74 7.86 1.33 2.23
N ALA A 75 6.69 1.82 1.81
CA ALA A 75 6.13 1.50 0.51
C ALA A 75 5.13 2.56 0.04
N VAL A 76 5.21 2.94 -1.23
CA VAL A 76 4.19 3.74 -1.92
C VAL A 76 2.99 2.85 -2.24
N THR A 77 1.78 3.38 -2.10
CA THR A 77 0.52 2.68 -2.38
C THR A 77 -0.46 3.55 -3.15
N GLY A 78 -1.70 3.10 -3.31
CA GLY A 78 -2.78 3.85 -3.95
C GLY A 78 -2.52 4.21 -5.41
N ALA A 79 -2.93 5.41 -5.81
CA ALA A 79 -2.86 5.87 -7.20
C ALA A 79 -1.42 5.88 -7.74
N ALA A 80 -0.45 6.37 -6.96
CA ALA A 80 0.95 6.44 -7.38
C ALA A 80 1.52 5.03 -7.67
N ALA A 81 1.29 4.07 -6.77
CA ALA A 81 1.73 2.70 -7.00
C ALA A 81 1.02 2.05 -8.20
N SER A 82 -0.27 2.33 -8.40
CA SER A 82 -0.99 1.75 -9.53
C SER A 82 -0.48 2.25 -10.89
N ILE A 83 -0.07 3.51 -10.99
CA ILE A 83 0.54 4.04 -12.22
C ILE A 83 1.84 3.31 -12.55
N LEU A 84 2.64 2.99 -11.54
CA LEU A 84 3.90 2.28 -11.73
C LEU A 84 3.73 0.78 -12.03
N LEU A 85 2.64 0.15 -11.53
CA LEU A 85 2.35 -1.27 -11.73
C LEU A 85 1.54 -1.55 -13.00
N ALA A 86 0.52 -0.75 -13.24
CA ALA A 86 -0.45 -0.90 -14.33
C ALA A 86 -0.99 0.50 -14.68
N PRO A 87 -0.36 1.22 -15.61
CA PRO A 87 -0.73 2.58 -15.96
C PRO A 87 -2.19 2.70 -16.44
N TYR A 88 -3.01 3.41 -15.69
CA TYR A 88 -4.41 3.72 -15.99
C TYR A 88 -4.75 5.17 -15.70
N LEU A 89 -4.31 5.68 -14.53
CA LEU A 89 -4.48 7.07 -14.14
C LEU A 89 -3.44 7.95 -14.84
N SER A 90 -3.81 9.19 -15.17
CA SER A 90 -2.93 10.13 -15.89
C SER A 90 -2.07 10.98 -14.97
N ASP A 91 -2.49 11.18 -13.72
CA ASP A 91 -1.75 11.97 -12.74
C ASP A 91 -1.96 11.49 -11.30
N VAL A 92 -1.14 12.01 -10.41
CA VAL A 92 -1.21 11.78 -8.96
C VAL A 92 -1.23 13.11 -8.23
N THR A 93 -2.35 13.42 -7.61
CA THR A 93 -2.46 14.63 -6.78
C THR A 93 -1.87 14.43 -5.40
N VAL A 94 -2.06 13.25 -4.81
CA VAL A 94 -1.57 12.88 -3.47
C VAL A 94 -0.90 11.52 -3.55
N VAL A 95 0.34 11.43 -3.09
CA VAL A 95 1.05 10.16 -2.93
C VAL A 95 0.71 9.57 -1.56
N GLU A 96 0.27 8.33 -1.56
CA GLU A 96 0.02 7.58 -0.33
C GLU A 96 1.24 6.72 0.00
N LEU A 97 1.69 6.79 1.25
CA LEU A 97 2.92 6.18 1.73
C LEU A 97 2.67 5.41 3.03
N TYR A 98 3.19 4.21 3.12
CA TYR A 98 3.37 3.47 4.35
C TYR A 98 4.81 3.61 4.84
N VAL A 99 4.98 3.81 6.15
CA VAL A 99 6.28 3.77 6.83
C VAL A 99 6.17 2.92 8.10
N ASP A 100 7.29 2.46 8.65
CA ASP A 100 7.29 1.74 9.92
C ASP A 100 6.79 2.62 11.10
N ASP A 101 6.43 1.96 12.20
CA ASP A 101 5.85 2.61 13.37
C ASP A 101 6.82 3.62 14.02
N ASP A 102 8.11 3.36 13.99
CA ASP A 102 9.12 4.20 14.63
C ASP A 102 9.19 5.57 13.95
N LEU A 103 9.25 5.59 12.62
CA LEU A 103 9.24 6.84 11.86
C LEU A 103 7.86 7.52 11.93
N PHE A 104 6.77 6.75 11.89
CA PHE A 104 5.40 7.27 11.97
C PHE A 104 5.08 7.90 13.33
N ALA A 105 5.72 7.46 14.42
CA ALA A 105 5.50 7.98 15.75
C ALA A 105 5.97 9.44 15.92
N ASN A 106 6.89 9.91 15.07
CA ASN A 106 7.44 11.25 15.13
C ASN A 106 7.12 12.07 13.86
N PRO A 107 5.98 12.78 13.80
CA PRO A 107 5.53 13.49 12.61
C PRO A 107 6.48 14.57 12.11
N ASP A 108 7.15 15.29 12.99
CA ASP A 108 8.07 16.36 12.59
C ASP A 108 9.33 15.76 11.95
N HIS A 109 9.91 14.73 12.55
CA HIS A 109 11.04 14.01 11.96
C HIS A 109 10.66 13.36 10.62
N LEU A 110 9.46 12.75 10.54
CA LEU A 110 8.94 12.22 9.28
C LEU A 110 8.83 13.30 8.21
N ALA A 111 8.34 14.49 8.55
CA ALA A 111 8.24 15.60 7.61
C ALA A 111 9.61 16.07 7.13
N ASP A 112 10.61 16.13 8.03
CA ASP A 112 11.99 16.46 7.66
C ASP A 112 12.58 15.42 6.70
N VAL A 113 12.41 14.14 6.98
CA VAL A 113 12.86 13.02 6.11
C VAL A 113 12.22 13.12 4.73
N LEU A 114 10.95 13.49 4.66
CA LEU A 114 10.23 13.66 3.40
C LEU A 114 10.49 15.03 2.73
N GLY A 115 11.29 15.91 3.33
CA GLY A 115 11.60 17.25 2.83
C GLY A 115 10.38 18.16 2.74
N GLY A 116 9.47 18.05 3.71
CA GLY A 116 8.20 18.77 3.74
C GLY A 116 7.85 19.30 5.12
N ARG A 117 6.57 19.56 5.34
CA ARG A 117 6.03 19.99 6.64
C ARG A 117 4.67 19.33 6.90
N VAL A 118 4.37 19.07 8.16
CA VAL A 118 3.06 18.58 8.59
C VAL A 118 2.00 19.65 8.35
N VAL A 119 0.84 19.27 7.82
CA VAL A 119 -0.28 20.17 7.52
C VAL A 119 -1.61 19.50 7.86
N ASP A 120 -2.63 20.32 8.13
CA ASP A 120 -3.99 19.83 8.30
C ASP A 120 -4.69 19.61 6.95
N ARG A 121 -4.36 20.44 5.96
CA ARG A 121 -4.95 20.43 4.61
C ARG A 121 -3.91 20.83 3.56
N GLY A 122 -4.20 20.47 2.29
CA GLY A 122 -3.32 20.80 1.16
C GLY A 122 -2.07 19.91 1.11
N GLN A 123 -2.20 18.68 1.63
CA GLN A 123 -1.15 17.68 1.57
C GLN A 123 -0.90 17.20 0.13
N LEU A 124 0.33 16.84 -0.14
CA LEU A 124 0.72 16.10 -1.34
C LEU A 124 1.21 14.69 -1.00
N ILE A 125 1.47 14.41 0.30
CA ILE A 125 1.77 13.07 0.80
C ILE A 125 0.83 12.76 1.96
N GLU A 126 0.19 11.59 1.92
CA GLU A 126 -0.51 10.99 3.05
C GLU A 126 0.26 9.78 3.56
N VAL A 127 0.68 9.85 4.82
CA VAL A 127 1.46 8.78 5.44
C VAL A 127 0.63 8.03 6.46
N ARG A 128 0.74 6.70 6.43
CA ARG A 128 0.15 5.77 7.39
C ARG A 128 1.22 4.85 7.94
N SER A 129 1.00 4.34 9.15
CA SER A 129 1.81 3.28 9.69
C SER A 129 1.59 1.98 8.90
N LEU A 130 2.67 1.24 8.67
CA LEU A 130 2.61 -0.12 8.13
C LEU A 130 1.81 -1.03 9.06
N PRO A 131 0.76 -1.68 8.56
CA PRO A 131 0.10 -2.72 9.34
C PRO A 131 1.10 -3.83 9.72
N THR A 132 1.13 -4.22 10.99
CA THR A 132 2.07 -5.23 11.53
C THR A 132 2.00 -6.59 10.80
N SER A 133 0.91 -6.85 10.07
CA SER A 133 0.72 -8.05 9.24
C SER A 133 1.28 -7.93 7.82
N MET A 134 1.78 -6.76 7.45
CA MET A 134 2.30 -6.50 6.11
C MET A 134 3.83 -6.46 6.15
N SER A 135 4.43 -7.43 5.52
CA SER A 135 5.75 -7.23 4.95
C SER A 135 5.59 -6.19 3.82
N ALA A 136 6.19 -5.02 3.95
CA ALA A 136 6.17 -3.98 2.93
C ALA A 136 7.01 -4.33 1.68
N LYS A 137 7.30 -5.60 1.47
CA LYS A 137 8.13 -6.07 0.37
C LYS A 137 7.26 -6.39 -0.84
N GLY A 138 6.73 -5.35 -1.45
CA GLY A 138 6.23 -5.39 -2.82
C GLY A 138 7.36 -5.20 -3.84
N PRO A 139 7.03 -5.06 -5.12
CA PRO A 139 8.01 -4.81 -6.16
C PRO A 139 8.68 -3.45 -5.96
N VAL A 140 9.89 -3.32 -6.52
CA VAL A 140 10.62 -2.06 -6.60
C VAL A 140 10.63 -1.64 -8.07
N VAL A 141 10.16 -0.42 -8.35
CA VAL A 141 10.12 0.15 -9.69
C VAL A 141 10.88 1.48 -9.65
N SER A 142 11.91 1.63 -10.47
CA SER A 142 12.76 2.83 -10.48
C SER A 142 13.27 3.25 -9.10
N GLY A 143 13.66 2.28 -8.26
CA GLY A 143 14.11 2.57 -6.88
C GLY A 143 13.00 2.86 -5.87
N ILE A 144 11.75 2.93 -6.31
CA ILE A 144 10.58 3.19 -5.46
C ILE A 144 10.02 1.85 -4.98
N HIS A 145 9.98 1.66 -3.65
CA HIS A 145 9.35 0.50 -3.04
C HIS A 145 7.83 0.64 -3.12
N LEU A 146 7.16 -0.34 -3.67
CA LEU A 146 5.70 -0.36 -3.77
C LEU A 146 5.10 -1.33 -2.76
N ALA A 147 3.91 -1.04 -2.31
CA ALA A 147 3.13 -2.01 -1.55
C ALA A 147 2.78 -3.23 -2.43
N LEU A 148 2.50 -4.36 -1.81
CA LEU A 148 2.06 -5.55 -2.53
C LEU A 148 0.85 -5.23 -3.43
N PRO A 149 0.75 -5.77 -4.65
CA PRO A 149 -0.36 -5.49 -5.57
C PRO A 149 -1.74 -5.67 -4.93
N ALA A 150 -1.94 -6.68 -4.09
CA ALA A 150 -3.18 -6.89 -3.34
C ALA A 150 -3.49 -5.72 -2.39
N ARG A 151 -2.46 -5.09 -1.79
CA ARG A 151 -2.64 -3.93 -0.92
C ARG A 151 -2.95 -2.68 -1.74
N VAL A 152 -2.24 -2.45 -2.83
CA VAL A 152 -2.54 -1.35 -3.77
C VAL A 152 -3.98 -1.44 -4.26
N TYR A 153 -4.42 -2.64 -4.67
CA TYR A 153 -5.81 -2.92 -5.04
C TYR A 153 -6.80 -2.52 -3.93
N ALA A 154 -6.53 -2.96 -2.70
CA ALA A 154 -7.40 -2.67 -1.56
C ALA A 154 -7.48 -1.16 -1.25
N ASP A 155 -6.35 -0.46 -1.32
CA ASP A 155 -6.28 0.97 -1.05
C ASP A 155 -7.02 1.77 -2.14
N LEU A 156 -6.89 1.41 -3.41
CA LEU A 156 -7.64 1.99 -4.52
C LEU A 156 -9.15 1.77 -4.39
N LYS A 157 -9.58 0.55 -4.04
CA LYS A 157 -11.00 0.22 -3.80
C LYS A 157 -11.58 1.04 -2.66
N ALA A 158 -10.81 1.29 -1.60
CA ALA A 158 -11.24 2.09 -0.45
C ALA A 158 -11.49 3.57 -0.79
N VAL A 159 -10.78 4.12 -1.77
CA VAL A 159 -10.97 5.51 -2.25
C VAL A 159 -12.23 5.64 -3.10
N GLY A 160 -12.54 4.64 -3.93
CA GLY A 160 -13.70 4.66 -4.82
C GLY A 160 -13.51 5.50 -6.09
N GLY A 161 -14.58 5.70 -6.85
CA GLY A 161 -14.56 6.50 -8.09
C GLY A 161 -13.51 5.99 -9.09
N ARG A 162 -12.75 6.90 -9.72
CA ARG A 162 -11.69 6.56 -10.68
C ARG A 162 -10.60 5.64 -10.11
N SER A 163 -10.35 5.72 -8.80
CA SER A 163 -9.42 4.80 -8.14
C SER A 163 -9.96 3.37 -8.13
N ALA A 164 -11.27 3.17 -8.00
CA ALA A 164 -11.85 1.83 -8.10
C ALA A 164 -11.75 1.25 -9.53
N GLU A 165 -11.85 2.10 -10.57
CA GLU A 165 -11.60 1.68 -11.95
C GLU A 165 -10.13 1.28 -12.16
N ALA A 166 -9.20 2.07 -11.61
CA ALA A 166 -7.77 1.73 -11.62
C ALA A 166 -7.48 0.41 -10.86
N ALA A 167 -8.23 0.13 -9.78
CA ALA A 167 -8.13 -1.15 -9.08
C ALA A 167 -8.53 -2.33 -9.97
N HIS A 168 -9.62 -2.21 -10.74
CA HIS A 168 -10.01 -3.24 -11.69
C HIS A 168 -8.96 -3.46 -12.76
N HIS A 169 -8.45 -2.38 -13.35
CA HIS A 169 -7.37 -2.45 -14.34
C HIS A 169 -6.10 -3.11 -13.78
N LEU A 170 -5.71 -2.73 -12.56
CA LEU A 170 -4.58 -3.36 -11.87
C LEU A 170 -4.77 -4.88 -11.73
N ARG A 171 -5.98 -5.32 -11.35
CA ARG A 171 -6.30 -6.75 -11.18
C ARG A 171 -6.23 -7.53 -12.50
N GLU A 172 -6.63 -6.92 -13.62
CA GLU A 172 -6.58 -7.53 -14.94
C GLU A 172 -5.15 -7.61 -15.50
N THR A 173 -4.28 -6.67 -15.10
CA THR A 173 -2.94 -6.50 -15.65
C THR A 173 -1.86 -7.19 -14.81
N VAL A 174 -2.03 -7.19 -13.50
CA VAL A 174 -1.05 -7.72 -12.53
C VAL A 174 -1.69 -8.83 -11.72
N ASP A 175 -0.95 -9.91 -11.48
CA ASP A 175 -1.39 -10.96 -10.58
C ASP A 175 -1.47 -10.43 -9.13
N VAL A 176 -2.67 -10.05 -8.73
CA VAL A 176 -2.93 -9.42 -7.43
C VAL A 176 -2.87 -10.42 -6.26
N GLY A 177 -2.75 -11.71 -6.55
CA GLY A 177 -2.93 -12.73 -5.51
C GLY A 177 -1.89 -13.82 -5.39
N HIS A 178 -1.01 -13.99 -6.34
CA HIS A 178 0.04 -15.00 -6.26
C HIS A 178 1.35 -14.37 -5.76
N HIS A 179 1.86 -14.88 -4.67
CA HIS A 179 3.24 -14.66 -4.26
C HIS A 179 4.04 -15.85 -4.74
N SER A 180 4.96 -15.61 -5.68
CA SER A 180 5.98 -16.59 -6.07
C SER A 180 6.93 -16.83 -4.92
#